data_5dd46de1d20088045adecf05dd4f81ef
#
_entry.id   5dd46de1d20088045adecf05dd4f81ef
#
_cell.length_a   1.000
_cell.length_b   1.000
_cell.length_c   1.000
_cell.angle_alpha   90.00
_cell.angle_beta   90.00
_cell.angle_gamma   90.00
#
_symmetry.space_group_name_H-M   'P 1'
#
loop_
_entity.id
_entity.type
_entity.pdbx_description
1 polymer ?
#
loop_
_entity_poly.entity_id
_entity_poly.type
_entity_poly.pdbx_seq_one_letter_code
_entity_poly.pdbx_strand_id
1 'polypeptide(L)'
;MLAAGFTLIELILACSILFVLAAVAVPLARVAVKRRKEADLRYDLREMRTAIDRYKDAADKNLIQVKAGPEGYPPDLDTLVKGVQLTGAKSQHVRFLREIPKDPMTGTADWGIRSVQDDVDSTSWGGQDVFDVYSKAIGTALDGTKYSDW
;
A
#
# COMPACT_ATOMS: atom_id res chain seq x y z
N MET A 1 -28.74 -53.48 -7.45
CA MET A 1 -27.97 -52.31 -7.00
C MET A 1 -28.29 -52.10 -5.52
N LEU A 2 -27.35 -52.44 -4.64
CA LEU A 2 -27.49 -52.18 -3.20
C LEU A 2 -27.16 -50.70 -2.97
N ALA A 3 -28.14 -49.86 -2.66
CA ALA A 3 -27.91 -48.50 -2.17
C ALA A 3 -27.36 -48.63 -0.75
N ALA A 4 -26.04 -48.43 -0.60
CA ALA A 4 -25.41 -48.33 0.71
C ALA A 4 -25.82 -46.97 1.31
N GLY A 5 -26.77 -47.00 2.24
CA GLY A 5 -27.13 -45.81 3.02
C GLY A 5 -26.08 -45.53 4.10
N PHE A 6 -25.70 -44.27 4.26
CA PHE A 6 -24.84 -43.84 5.37
C PHE A 6 -25.52 -44.06 6.72
N THR A 7 -24.77 -44.60 7.67
CA THR A 7 -25.25 -44.71 9.06
C THR A 7 -25.13 -43.38 9.78
N LEU A 8 -25.99 -43.13 10.78
CA LEU A 8 -25.95 -41.92 11.58
C LEU A 8 -24.57 -41.74 12.25
N ILE A 9 -23.99 -42.81 12.74
CA ILE A 9 -22.67 -42.79 13.42
C ILE A 9 -21.54 -42.39 12.44
N GLU A 10 -21.60 -42.87 11.20
CA GLU A 10 -20.63 -42.58 10.16
C GLU A 10 -20.69 -41.09 9.78
N LEU A 11 -21.91 -40.51 9.69
CA LEU A 11 -22.11 -39.09 9.46
C LEU A 11 -21.53 -38.24 10.59
N ILE A 12 -21.78 -38.61 11.87
CA ILE A 12 -21.26 -37.90 13.03
C ILE A 12 -19.73 -37.96 13.04
N LEU A 13 -19.15 -39.11 12.74
CA LEU A 13 -17.70 -39.29 12.70
C LEU A 13 -17.10 -38.45 11.59
N ALA A 14 -17.67 -38.46 10.38
CA ALA A 14 -17.21 -37.63 9.26
C ALA A 14 -17.29 -36.12 9.58
N CYS A 15 -18.41 -35.65 10.14
CA CYS A 15 -18.55 -34.25 10.56
C CYS A 15 -17.55 -33.86 11.64
N SER A 16 -17.26 -34.75 12.59
CA SER A 16 -16.28 -34.51 13.65
C SER A 16 -14.86 -34.32 13.09
N ILE A 17 -14.46 -35.14 12.16
CA ILE A 17 -13.16 -35.01 11.48
C ILE A 17 -13.07 -33.74 10.69
N LEU A 18 -14.11 -33.38 9.90
CA LEU A 18 -14.16 -32.15 9.13
C LEU A 18 -14.10 -30.92 10.03
N PHE A 19 -14.77 -30.94 11.18
CA PHE A 19 -14.74 -29.86 12.15
C PHE A 19 -13.33 -29.63 12.71
N VAL A 20 -12.63 -30.70 13.08
CA VAL A 20 -11.24 -30.62 13.57
C VAL A 20 -10.30 -30.06 12.49
N LEU A 21 -10.43 -30.52 11.25
CA LEU A 21 -9.64 -30.01 10.14
C LEU A 21 -9.94 -28.53 9.86
N ALA A 22 -11.21 -28.13 9.87
CA ALA A 22 -11.60 -26.74 9.68
C ALA A 22 -11.07 -25.82 10.81
N ALA A 23 -11.05 -26.29 12.04
CA ALA A 23 -10.54 -25.53 13.18
C ALA A 23 -9.05 -25.13 13.03
N VAL A 24 -8.26 -25.93 12.33
CA VAL A 24 -6.84 -25.64 12.03
C VAL A 24 -6.69 -24.85 10.72
N ALA A 25 -7.45 -25.19 9.69
CA ALA A 25 -7.32 -24.59 8.36
C ALA A 25 -7.71 -23.10 8.34
N VAL A 26 -8.76 -22.71 9.05
CA VAL A 26 -9.27 -21.32 9.03
C VAL A 26 -8.27 -20.32 9.58
N PRO A 27 -7.66 -20.46 10.77
CA PRO A 27 -6.68 -19.52 11.28
C PRO A 27 -5.43 -19.44 10.39
N LEU A 28 -4.98 -20.57 9.83
CA LEU A 28 -3.83 -20.59 8.93
C LEU A 28 -4.10 -19.79 7.66
N ALA A 29 -5.29 -19.93 7.08
CA ALA A 29 -5.69 -19.16 5.90
C ALA A 29 -5.72 -17.64 6.18
N ARG A 30 -6.20 -17.21 7.35
CA ARG A 30 -6.20 -15.78 7.76
C ARG A 30 -4.78 -15.21 7.81
N VAL A 31 -3.84 -15.93 8.40
CA VAL A 31 -2.43 -15.52 8.45
C VAL A 31 -1.82 -15.43 7.06
N ALA A 32 -2.11 -16.38 6.18
CA ALA A 32 -1.62 -16.37 4.80
C ALA A 32 -2.14 -15.15 4.02
N VAL A 33 -3.43 -14.84 4.14
CA VAL A 33 -4.05 -13.65 3.52
C VAL A 33 -3.43 -12.37 4.08
N LYS A 34 -3.26 -12.25 5.40
CA LYS A 34 -2.63 -11.08 6.03
C LYS A 34 -1.19 -10.90 5.52
N ARG A 35 -0.39 -11.95 5.49
CA ARG A 35 0.99 -11.92 4.96
C ARG A 35 1.05 -11.42 3.52
N ARG A 36 0.12 -11.85 2.67
CA ARG A 36 0.04 -11.40 1.28
C ARG A 36 -0.27 -9.89 1.22
N LYS A 37 -1.28 -9.43 1.94
CA LYS A 37 -1.62 -8.00 2.01
C LYS A 37 -0.46 -7.13 2.52
N GLU A 38 0.30 -7.61 3.49
CA GLU A 38 1.48 -6.91 4.00
C GLU A 38 2.61 -6.84 2.95
N ALA A 39 2.79 -7.90 2.16
CA ALA A 39 3.76 -7.89 1.07
C ALA A 39 3.34 -6.91 -0.05
N ASP A 40 2.06 -6.88 -0.40
CA ASP A 40 1.49 -5.96 -1.38
C ASP A 40 1.64 -4.51 -0.88
N LEU A 41 1.33 -4.22 0.40
CA LEU A 41 1.51 -2.90 1.00
C LEU A 41 2.96 -2.41 0.92
N ARG A 42 3.92 -3.25 1.27
CA ARG A 42 5.35 -2.90 1.17
C ARG A 42 5.80 -2.65 -0.27
N TYR A 43 5.19 -3.34 -1.22
CA TYR A 43 5.45 -3.10 -2.64
C TYR A 43 4.92 -1.73 -3.07
N ASP A 44 3.66 -1.41 -2.74
CA ASP A 44 3.01 -0.15 -3.11
C ASP A 44 3.72 1.05 -2.49
N LEU A 45 4.11 0.96 -1.21
CA LEU A 45 4.89 2.01 -0.55
C LEU A 45 6.23 2.25 -1.25
N ARG A 46 6.96 1.18 -1.63
CA ARG A 46 8.22 1.32 -2.36
C ARG A 46 8.02 1.93 -3.75
N GLU A 47 6.95 1.56 -4.44
CA GLU A 47 6.63 2.13 -5.76
C GLU A 47 6.39 3.64 -5.66
N MET A 48 5.56 4.07 -4.70
CA MET A 48 5.27 5.49 -4.47
C MET A 48 6.52 6.27 -4.03
N ARG A 49 7.30 5.77 -3.08
CA ARG A 49 8.57 6.39 -2.65
C ARG A 49 9.56 6.51 -3.79
N THR A 50 9.69 5.48 -4.61
CA THR A 50 10.53 5.54 -5.82
C THR A 50 10.04 6.60 -6.82
N ALA A 51 8.73 6.79 -6.96
CA ALA A 51 8.18 7.83 -7.81
C ALA A 51 8.45 9.23 -7.26
N ILE A 52 8.35 9.43 -5.95
CA ILE A 52 8.70 10.67 -5.25
C ILE A 52 10.19 10.99 -5.45
N ASP A 53 11.07 10.01 -5.24
CA ASP A 53 12.52 10.17 -5.42
C ASP A 53 12.90 10.54 -6.86
N ARG A 54 12.25 9.90 -7.85
CA ARG A 54 12.45 10.21 -9.27
C ARG A 54 11.99 11.63 -9.62
N TYR A 55 10.89 12.08 -9.03
CA TYR A 55 10.41 13.44 -9.21
C TYR A 55 11.42 14.43 -8.63
N LYS A 56 11.90 14.20 -7.40
CA LYS A 56 12.92 15.01 -6.73
C LYS A 56 14.21 15.07 -7.55
N ASP A 57 14.71 13.94 -8.04
CA ASP A 57 15.92 13.87 -8.89
C ASP A 57 15.75 14.65 -10.21
N ALA A 58 14.56 14.58 -10.83
CA ALA A 58 14.28 15.35 -12.03
C ALA A 58 14.18 16.87 -11.74
N ALA A 59 13.64 17.25 -10.58
CA ALA A 59 13.58 18.64 -10.12
C ALA A 59 14.97 19.22 -9.86
N ASP A 60 15.81 18.49 -9.12
CA ASP A 60 17.19 18.90 -8.79
C ASP A 60 18.07 19.07 -10.04
N LYS A 61 17.83 18.24 -11.06
CA LYS A 61 18.49 18.35 -12.37
C LYS A 61 17.87 19.40 -13.30
N ASN A 62 16.86 20.15 -12.85
CA ASN A 62 16.10 21.12 -13.64
C ASN A 62 15.52 20.53 -14.94
N LEU A 63 15.21 19.23 -14.96
CA LEU A 63 14.62 18.54 -16.12
C LEU A 63 13.12 18.78 -16.25
N ILE A 64 12.45 19.17 -15.17
CA ILE A 64 11.01 19.41 -15.10
C ILE A 64 10.71 20.84 -14.66
N GLN A 65 9.58 21.38 -15.14
CA GLN A 65 9.08 22.67 -14.66
C GLN A 65 8.32 22.45 -13.36
N VAL A 66 9.00 22.71 -12.26
CA VAL A 66 8.46 22.47 -10.93
C VAL A 66 7.60 23.66 -10.52
N LYS A 67 6.33 23.41 -10.20
CA LYS A 67 5.54 24.29 -9.30
C LYS A 67 5.82 23.92 -7.85
N ALA A 68 7.08 23.64 -7.55
CA ALA A 68 7.46 22.93 -6.34
C ALA A 68 7.45 23.85 -5.12
N GLY A 69 7.23 23.25 -3.99
CA GLY A 69 7.65 23.76 -2.71
C GLY A 69 9.19 23.94 -2.67
N PRO A 70 9.72 24.61 -1.63
CA PRO A 70 11.13 25.01 -1.56
C PRO A 70 12.13 23.86 -1.67
N GLU A 71 11.69 22.63 -1.43
CA GLU A 71 12.55 21.44 -1.32
C GLU A 71 12.63 20.61 -2.62
N GLY A 72 11.83 20.91 -3.66
CA GLY A 72 11.84 20.19 -4.93
C GLY A 72 11.08 18.84 -4.92
N TYR A 73 10.34 18.53 -3.87
CA TYR A 73 9.41 17.40 -3.79
C TYR A 73 8.08 17.70 -4.45
N PRO A 74 7.27 16.70 -4.84
CA PRO A 74 5.96 16.94 -5.46
C PRO A 74 5.00 17.60 -4.46
N PRO A 75 4.13 18.53 -4.92
CA PRO A 75 3.16 19.20 -4.05
C PRO A 75 2.04 18.28 -3.55
N ASP A 76 1.72 17.24 -4.32
CA ASP A 76 0.72 16.22 -4.03
C ASP A 76 1.01 14.93 -4.81
N LEU A 77 0.37 13.81 -4.40
CA LEU A 77 0.50 12.52 -5.08
C LEU A 77 -0.09 12.53 -6.50
N ASP A 78 -1.11 13.34 -6.73
CA ASP A 78 -1.76 13.49 -8.02
C ASP A 78 -0.79 14.03 -9.09
N THR A 79 0.13 14.89 -8.70
CA THR A 79 1.17 15.44 -9.59
C THR A 79 2.05 14.33 -10.17
N LEU A 80 2.33 13.26 -9.40
CA LEU A 80 3.10 12.12 -9.89
C LEU A 80 2.35 11.35 -10.99
N VAL A 81 1.02 11.29 -10.92
CA VAL A 81 0.16 10.59 -11.89
C VAL A 81 -0.16 11.48 -13.09
N LYS A 82 -0.54 12.73 -12.87
CA LYS A 82 -0.84 13.70 -13.95
C LYS A 82 0.39 14.03 -14.76
N GLY A 83 1.56 14.01 -14.11
CA GLY A 83 2.84 14.36 -14.69
C GLY A 83 3.08 15.86 -14.73
N VAL A 84 4.34 16.19 -15.02
CA VAL A 84 4.82 17.58 -15.11
C VAL A 84 5.51 17.82 -16.45
N GLN A 85 5.54 19.08 -16.85
CA GLN A 85 6.13 19.47 -18.13
C GLN A 85 7.66 19.42 -18.05
N LEU A 86 8.30 18.92 -19.11
CA LEU A 86 9.74 18.95 -19.26
C LEU A 86 10.25 20.37 -19.54
N THR A 87 11.38 20.70 -18.94
CA THR A 87 12.08 21.96 -19.22
C THR A 87 12.55 21.98 -20.68
N GLY A 88 12.20 23.04 -21.41
CA GLY A 88 12.58 23.18 -22.82
C GLY A 88 11.67 22.47 -23.84
N ALA A 89 10.70 21.67 -23.40
CA ALA A 89 9.78 20.95 -24.31
C ALA A 89 8.32 21.29 -23.96
N LYS A 90 7.74 22.25 -24.69
CA LYS A 90 6.40 22.80 -24.40
C LYS A 90 5.23 21.82 -24.43
N SER A 91 5.40 20.61 -24.99
CA SER A 91 4.32 19.63 -25.15
C SER A 91 4.62 18.25 -24.54
N GLN A 92 5.77 18.07 -23.90
CA GLN A 92 6.13 16.78 -23.31
C GLN A 92 5.92 16.80 -21.80
N HIS A 93 5.14 15.82 -21.31
CA HIS A 93 4.91 15.59 -19.89
C HIS A 93 5.54 14.26 -19.48
N VAL A 94 6.18 14.27 -18.31
CA VAL A 94 6.71 13.06 -17.69
C VAL A 94 5.82 12.70 -16.50
N ARG A 95 5.39 11.43 -16.45
CA ARG A 95 4.68 10.83 -15.34
C ARG A 95 5.64 9.96 -14.54
N PHE A 96 5.53 10.01 -13.23
CA PHE A 96 6.39 9.25 -12.33
C PHE A 96 5.66 8.05 -11.75
N LEU A 97 4.32 8.10 -11.72
CA LEU A 97 3.44 7.04 -11.27
C LEU A 97 2.32 6.84 -12.30
N ARG A 98 1.87 5.61 -12.51
CA ARG A 98 0.75 5.32 -13.43
C ARG A 98 -0.59 5.67 -12.80
N GLU A 99 -0.77 5.24 -11.57
CA GLU A 99 -1.95 5.50 -10.73
C GLU A 99 -1.53 5.45 -9.26
N ILE A 100 -2.28 6.09 -8.39
CA ILE A 100 -2.08 5.95 -6.94
C ILE A 100 -2.64 4.58 -6.55
N PRO A 101 -1.82 3.65 -6.02
CA PRO A 101 -2.27 2.32 -5.64
C PRO A 101 -3.28 2.40 -4.49
N LYS A 102 -4.12 1.36 -4.37
CA LYS A 102 -5.00 1.22 -3.22
C LYS A 102 -4.26 0.49 -2.11
N ASP A 103 -4.25 1.06 -0.92
CA ASP A 103 -3.72 0.39 0.27
C ASP A 103 -4.47 -0.95 0.51
N PRO A 104 -3.80 -2.10 0.43
CA PRO A 104 -4.45 -3.40 0.60
C PRO A 104 -4.99 -3.65 2.01
N MET A 105 -4.59 -2.83 3.00
CA MET A 105 -5.07 -2.94 4.37
C MET A 105 -6.37 -2.15 4.58
N THR A 106 -6.48 -0.93 4.03
CA THR A 106 -7.67 -0.07 4.13
C THR A 106 -8.65 -0.28 2.97
N GLY A 107 -8.17 -0.71 1.80
CA GLY A 107 -8.93 -0.85 0.56
C GLY A 107 -9.16 0.47 -0.19
N THR A 108 -8.58 1.57 0.27
CA THR A 108 -8.72 2.92 -0.31
C THR A 108 -7.38 3.45 -0.81
N ALA A 109 -7.40 4.45 -1.70
CA ALA A 109 -6.19 5.16 -2.13
C ALA A 109 -5.90 6.39 -1.23
N ASP A 110 -6.37 6.36 0.02
CA ASP A 110 -6.15 7.42 1.00
C ASP A 110 -4.91 7.11 1.84
N TRP A 111 -3.77 7.63 1.40
CA TRP A 111 -2.49 7.47 2.06
C TRP A 111 -2.23 8.57 3.07
N GLY A 112 -1.50 8.25 4.12
CA GLY A 112 -0.86 9.25 4.97
C GLY A 112 0.32 9.87 4.24
N ILE A 113 0.51 11.17 4.40
CA ILE A 113 1.57 11.94 3.75
C ILE A 113 2.38 12.65 4.83
N ARG A 114 3.68 12.76 4.62
CA ARG A 114 4.59 13.57 5.42
C ARG A 114 5.39 14.48 4.52
N SER A 115 5.58 15.70 4.96
CA SER A 115 6.51 16.67 4.36
C SER A 115 7.90 16.51 4.96
N VAL A 116 8.91 17.11 4.33
CA VAL A 116 10.29 17.12 4.87
C VAL A 116 10.36 17.71 6.28
N GLN A 117 9.51 18.70 6.58
CA GLN A 117 9.49 19.39 7.86
C GLN A 117 8.69 18.68 8.96
N ASP A 118 7.91 17.65 8.59
CA ASP A 118 7.11 16.90 9.54
C ASP A 118 7.97 15.92 10.35
N ASP A 119 7.60 15.67 11.59
CA ASP A 119 8.26 14.65 12.40
C ASP A 119 8.03 13.26 11.79
N VAL A 120 9.00 12.35 12.00
CA VAL A 120 9.00 10.99 11.42
C VAL A 120 7.76 10.17 11.79
N ASP A 121 7.20 10.42 12.96
CA ASP A 121 5.99 9.78 13.49
C ASP A 121 4.73 10.65 13.37
N SER A 122 4.82 11.80 12.69
CA SER A 122 3.67 12.69 12.47
C SER A 122 2.56 11.99 11.72
N THR A 123 1.35 12.14 12.23
CA THR A 123 0.09 11.73 11.56
C THR A 123 -0.63 12.91 10.89
N SER A 124 -0.06 14.12 10.99
CA SER A 124 -0.58 15.34 10.38
C SER A 124 0.37 15.78 9.27
N TRP A 125 -0.18 16.04 8.09
CA TRP A 125 0.59 16.55 6.98
C TRP A 125 0.71 18.07 7.05
N GLY A 126 1.93 18.61 6.95
CA GLY A 126 2.21 20.05 6.95
C GLY A 126 1.75 20.77 5.69
N GLY A 127 1.40 20.05 4.62
CA GLY A 127 0.80 20.62 3.40
C GLY A 127 1.77 21.28 2.43
N GLN A 128 3.09 21.23 2.69
CA GLN A 128 4.09 21.89 1.85
C GLN A 128 4.48 21.05 0.64
N ASP A 129 4.75 19.77 0.86
CA ASP A 129 5.24 18.82 -0.15
C ASP A 129 4.92 17.38 0.27
N VAL A 130 5.22 16.43 -0.62
CA VAL A 130 5.13 15.00 -0.36
C VAL A 130 6.53 14.42 -0.33
N PHE A 131 7.07 14.27 0.88
CA PHE A 131 8.38 13.64 1.11
C PHE A 131 8.23 12.14 1.31
N ASP A 132 7.29 11.71 2.14
CA ASP A 132 7.05 10.30 2.43
C ASP A 132 5.56 9.98 2.48
N VAL A 133 5.24 8.69 2.32
CA VAL A 133 3.90 8.14 2.39
C VAL A 133 3.85 6.95 3.33
N TYR A 134 2.72 6.80 4.04
CA TYR A 134 2.49 5.68 4.96
C TYR A 134 1.04 5.20 4.91
N SER A 135 0.80 3.99 5.41
CA SER A 135 -0.56 3.44 5.51
C SER A 135 -1.31 4.04 6.71
N LYS A 136 -2.55 4.48 6.48
CA LYS A 136 -3.48 4.89 7.55
C LYS A 136 -4.19 3.71 8.22
N ALA A 137 -3.82 2.47 7.90
CA ALA A 137 -4.42 1.29 8.49
C ALA A 137 -4.14 1.22 9.99
N ILE A 138 -5.20 1.03 10.76
CA ILE A 138 -5.11 0.83 12.21
C ILE A 138 -4.77 -0.64 12.47
N GLY A 139 -3.67 -0.90 13.17
CA GLY A 139 -3.27 -2.24 13.56
C GLY A 139 -1.78 -2.50 13.45
N THR A 140 -1.42 -3.74 13.75
CA THR A 140 -0.04 -4.21 13.73
C THR A 140 0.14 -5.32 12.71
N ALA A 141 1.30 -5.33 12.10
CA ALA A 141 1.75 -6.36 11.18
C ALA A 141 2.02 -7.69 11.90
N LEU A 142 2.32 -8.73 11.13
CA LEU A 142 2.69 -10.04 11.69
C LEU A 142 4.02 -10.01 12.45
N ASP A 143 4.88 -9.05 12.14
CA ASP A 143 6.15 -8.80 12.84
C ASP A 143 6.01 -7.90 14.08
N GLY A 144 4.79 -7.41 14.40
CA GLY A 144 4.48 -6.57 15.54
C GLY A 144 4.65 -5.06 15.30
N THR A 145 5.14 -4.62 14.14
CA THR A 145 5.25 -3.20 13.79
C THR A 145 3.89 -2.61 13.42
N LYS A 146 3.70 -1.30 13.58
CA LYS A 146 2.48 -0.64 13.12
C LYS A 146 2.58 -0.36 11.61
N TYR A 147 1.44 -0.42 10.91
CA TYR A 147 1.41 -0.08 9.47
C TYR A 147 1.72 1.39 9.21
N SER A 148 1.44 2.28 10.16
CA SER A 148 1.79 3.72 10.09
C SER A 148 3.30 3.99 10.13
N ASP A 149 4.09 3.00 10.53
CA ASP A 149 5.55 3.12 10.68
C ASP A 149 6.31 2.55 9.47
N TRP A 150 5.55 2.06 8.47
CA TRP A 150 6.12 1.43 7.25
C TRP A 150 6.42 2.42 6.12
#